data_23f1184d331873f6577adf4df9fecaa5
#
_entry.id   23f1184d331873f6577adf4df9fecaa5
#
_cell.length_a   1.000
_cell.length_b   1.000
_cell.length_c   1.000
_cell.angle_alpha   90.00
_cell.angle_beta   90.00
_cell.angle_gamma   90.00
#
_symmetry.space_group_name_H-M   'P 1'
#
loop_
_entity.id
_entity.type
_entity.pdbx_description
1 polymer ?
#
loop_
_entity_poly.entity_id
_entity_poly.type
_entity_poly.pdbx_seq_one_letter_code
_entity_poly.pdbx_strand_id
1 'polypeptide(L)'
;NTMKIKKDELKELQDRVSNINQAKLRLGTLETQKIVIGQAIVNLQRQLEEFHKKLDVLYGNGDKITVDVTTGQYKKLEDEADKKN
;
A
#
# COMPACT_ATOMS: atom_id res chain seq x y z
N ASN A 1 2.69 51.79 18.21
CA ASN A 1 3.33 51.34 19.45
C ASN A 1 3.19 49.85 19.65
N THR A 2 4.24 49.13 19.36
CA THR A 2 4.26 47.67 19.43
C THR A 2 4.71 47.23 20.84
N MET A 3 3.89 46.49 21.53
CA MET A 3 4.28 45.87 22.78
C MET A 3 4.93 44.52 22.50
N LYS A 4 5.89 44.15 23.35
CA LYS A 4 6.61 42.88 23.19
C LYS A 4 6.44 42.04 24.46
N ILE A 5 6.30 40.75 24.25
CA ILE A 5 6.31 39.78 25.35
C ILE A 5 7.76 39.63 25.86
N LYS A 6 7.91 39.04 27.04
CA LYS A 6 9.21 38.81 27.63
C LYS A 6 10.03 37.82 26.81
N LYS A 7 11.37 37.91 26.92
CA LYS A 7 12.26 37.01 26.16
C LYS A 7 12.00 35.55 26.44
N ASP A 8 11.73 35.19 27.69
CA ASP A 8 11.46 33.81 28.09
C ASP A 8 10.19 33.30 27.46
N GLU A 9 9.15 34.13 27.42
CA GLU A 9 7.88 33.81 26.81
C GLU A 9 8.01 33.68 25.28
N LEU A 10 8.81 34.57 24.68
CA LEU A 10 9.07 34.53 23.25
C LEU A 10 9.79 33.22 22.85
N LYS A 11 10.78 32.83 23.63
CA LYS A 11 11.53 31.61 23.39
C LYS A 11 10.60 30.38 23.47
N GLU A 12 9.77 30.35 24.51
CA GLU A 12 8.79 29.24 24.67
C GLU A 12 7.83 29.19 23.50
N LEU A 13 7.34 30.34 23.05
CA LEU A 13 6.44 30.40 21.90
C LEU A 13 7.14 29.89 20.63
N GLN A 14 8.38 30.32 20.40
CA GLN A 14 9.15 29.89 19.22
C GLN A 14 9.41 28.40 19.26
N ASP A 15 9.73 27.82 20.41
CA ASP A 15 9.94 26.38 20.55
C ASP A 15 8.67 25.59 20.24
N ARG A 16 7.54 26.06 20.74
CA ARG A 16 6.25 25.41 20.50
C ARG A 16 5.87 25.46 19.02
N VAL A 17 6.06 26.60 18.37
CA VAL A 17 5.79 26.75 16.93
C VAL A 17 6.71 25.82 16.12
N SER A 18 7.98 25.75 16.48
CA SER A 18 8.95 24.88 15.81
C SER A 18 8.56 23.41 15.94
N ASN A 19 8.12 22.98 17.12
CA ASN A 19 7.68 21.61 17.36
C ASN A 19 6.48 21.25 16.49
N ILE A 20 5.52 22.17 16.38
CA ILE A 20 4.35 21.95 15.53
C ILE A 20 4.76 21.82 14.05
N ASN A 21 5.66 22.70 13.59
CA ASN A 21 6.11 22.66 12.19
C ASN A 21 6.86 21.37 11.88
N GLN A 22 7.68 20.88 12.81
CA GLN A 22 8.38 19.60 12.64
C GLN A 22 7.41 18.44 12.57
N ALA A 23 6.36 18.46 13.40
CA ALA A 23 5.33 17.43 13.37
C ALA A 23 4.57 17.42 12.05
N LYS A 24 4.22 18.60 11.53
CA LYS A 24 3.55 18.74 10.24
C LYS A 24 4.40 18.20 9.09
N LEU A 25 5.70 18.49 9.13
CA LEU A 25 6.63 18.01 8.10
C LEU A 25 6.74 16.48 8.13
N ARG A 26 6.82 15.92 9.33
CA ARG A 26 6.88 14.47 9.52
C ARG A 26 5.59 13.80 8.99
N LEU A 27 4.43 14.38 9.27
CA LEU A 27 3.15 13.87 8.78
C LEU A 27 3.12 13.87 7.26
N GLY A 28 3.53 14.96 6.61
CA GLY A 28 3.60 15.05 5.16
C GLY A 28 4.50 13.98 4.55
N THR A 29 5.65 13.71 5.20
CA THR A 29 6.56 12.65 4.76
C THR A 29 5.90 11.27 4.84
N LEU A 30 5.21 11.00 5.95
CA LEU A 30 4.51 9.72 6.13
C LEU A 30 3.39 9.53 5.10
N GLU A 31 2.65 10.58 4.81
CA GLU A 31 1.59 10.54 3.80
C GLU A 31 2.17 10.25 2.41
N THR A 32 3.28 10.87 2.06
CA THR A 32 3.98 10.63 0.79
C THR A 32 4.43 9.17 0.71
N GLN A 33 5.03 8.64 1.77
CA GLN A 33 5.45 7.24 1.83
C GLN A 33 4.28 6.29 1.66
N LYS A 34 3.16 6.60 2.28
CA LYS A 34 1.93 5.80 2.16
C LYS A 34 1.45 5.73 0.71
N ILE A 35 1.47 6.85 0.00
CA ILE A 35 1.07 6.92 -1.42
C ILE A 35 2.00 6.05 -2.27
N VAL A 36 3.31 6.17 -2.08
CA VAL A 36 4.30 5.38 -2.83
C VAL A 36 4.11 3.89 -2.60
N ILE A 37 3.92 3.48 -1.35
CA ILE A 37 3.69 2.08 -1.01
C ILE A 37 2.39 1.59 -1.63
N GLY A 38 1.33 2.41 -1.59
CA GLY A 38 0.05 2.06 -2.23
C GLY A 38 0.20 1.82 -3.73
N GLN A 39 0.95 2.66 -4.42
CA GLN A 39 1.22 2.48 -5.84
C GLN A 39 2.02 1.21 -6.12
N ALA A 40 3.00 0.91 -5.26
CA ALA A 40 3.79 -0.31 -5.38
C ALA A 40 2.92 -1.56 -5.23
N ILE A 41 1.97 -1.55 -4.29
CA ILE A 41 1.03 -2.65 -4.09
C ILE A 41 0.17 -2.87 -5.35
N VAL A 42 -0.37 -1.79 -5.92
CA VAL A 42 -1.18 -1.88 -7.14
C VAL A 42 -0.37 -2.50 -8.28
N ASN A 43 0.88 -2.08 -8.45
CA ASN A 43 1.76 -2.62 -9.49
C ASN A 43 2.05 -4.11 -9.27
N LEU A 44 2.31 -4.51 -8.03
CA LEU A 44 2.56 -5.90 -7.69
C LEU A 44 1.34 -6.78 -7.94
N GLN A 45 0.15 -6.28 -7.61
CA GLN A 45 -1.09 -6.99 -7.87
C GLN A 45 -1.33 -7.19 -9.37
N ARG A 46 -1.02 -6.17 -10.18
CA ARG A 46 -1.13 -6.27 -11.62
C ARG A 46 -0.17 -7.31 -12.18
N GLN A 47 1.08 -7.33 -11.69
CA GLN A 47 2.06 -8.32 -12.11
C GLN A 47 1.62 -9.73 -11.75
N LEU A 48 1.02 -9.90 -10.58
CA LEU A 48 0.48 -11.19 -10.16
C LEU A 48 -0.66 -11.64 -11.08
N GLU A 49 -1.57 -10.74 -11.43
CA GLU A 49 -2.66 -11.04 -12.37
C GLU A 49 -2.12 -11.46 -13.73
N GLU A 50 -1.15 -10.75 -14.26
CA GLU A 50 -0.54 -11.08 -15.55
C GLU A 50 0.13 -12.45 -15.52
N PHE A 51 0.83 -12.75 -14.43
CA PHE A 51 1.47 -14.04 -14.25
C PHE A 51 0.41 -15.16 -14.13
N HIS A 52 -0.68 -14.90 -13.43
CA HIS A 52 -1.75 -15.86 -13.28
C HIS A 52 -2.41 -16.18 -14.62
N LYS A 53 -2.60 -15.19 -15.48
CA LYS A 53 -3.10 -15.39 -16.83
C LYS A 53 -2.16 -16.27 -17.65
N LYS A 54 -0.86 -16.10 -17.44
CA LYS A 54 0.14 -16.94 -18.10
C LYS A 54 0.03 -18.39 -17.64
N LEU A 55 -0.21 -18.62 -16.36
CA LEU A 55 -0.42 -19.96 -15.81
C LEU A 55 -1.70 -20.58 -16.36
N ASP A 56 -2.76 -19.79 -16.53
CA ASP A 56 -4.02 -20.25 -17.12
C ASP A 56 -3.78 -20.80 -18.53
N VAL A 57 -2.95 -20.14 -19.32
CA VAL A 57 -2.62 -20.59 -20.66
C VAL A 57 -1.78 -21.86 -20.62
N LEU A 58 -0.76 -21.89 -19.74
CA LEU A 58 0.19 -23.00 -19.67
C LEU A 58 -0.43 -24.29 -19.12
N TYR A 59 -1.25 -24.20 -18.12
CA TYR A 59 -1.79 -25.37 -17.40
C TYR A 59 -3.29 -25.57 -17.53
N GLY A 60 -4.02 -24.51 -17.81
CA GLY A 60 -5.46 -24.56 -17.97
C GLY A 60 -5.95 -24.61 -19.41
N ASN A 61 -5.04 -24.57 -20.39
CA ASN A 61 -5.39 -24.48 -21.81
C ASN A 61 -6.29 -23.28 -22.12
N GLY A 62 -6.05 -22.16 -21.40
CA GLY A 62 -6.85 -20.95 -21.53
C GLY A 62 -7.99 -20.83 -20.54
N ASP A 63 -8.32 -21.90 -19.84
CA ASP A 63 -9.32 -21.85 -18.76
C ASP A 63 -8.66 -21.40 -17.46
N LYS A 64 -9.44 -20.73 -16.61
CA LYS A 64 -8.93 -20.26 -15.32
C LYS A 64 -8.62 -21.42 -14.41
N ILE A 65 -7.50 -21.34 -13.73
CA ILE A 65 -7.07 -22.34 -12.74
C ILE A 65 -6.88 -21.68 -11.38
N THR A 66 -6.95 -22.49 -10.34
CA THR A 66 -6.60 -22.11 -8.97
C THR A 66 -5.35 -22.87 -8.60
N VAL A 67 -4.33 -22.16 -8.09
CA VAL A 67 -3.05 -22.76 -7.72
C VAL A 67 -2.86 -22.63 -6.22
N ASP A 68 -2.49 -23.75 -5.58
CA ASP A 68 -2.07 -23.72 -4.18
C ASP A 68 -0.63 -23.20 -4.13
N VAL A 69 -0.46 -22.00 -3.58
CA VAL A 69 0.84 -21.32 -3.56
C VAL A 69 1.87 -22.11 -2.76
N THR A 70 1.44 -22.92 -1.80
CA THR A 70 2.34 -23.67 -0.95
C THR A 70 2.86 -24.94 -1.62
N THR A 71 1.99 -25.66 -2.33
CA THR A 71 2.33 -26.96 -2.93
C THR A 71 2.54 -26.92 -4.44
N GLY A 72 2.05 -25.88 -5.10
CA GLY A 72 2.05 -25.79 -6.55
C GLY A 72 0.97 -26.62 -7.23
N GLN A 73 0.14 -27.29 -6.46
CA GLN A 73 -0.98 -28.05 -7.03
C GLN A 73 -2.01 -27.09 -7.61
N TYR A 74 -2.62 -27.48 -8.72
CA TYR A 74 -3.61 -26.64 -9.37
C TYR A 74 -4.82 -27.45 -9.82
N LYS A 75 -5.93 -26.75 -10.00
CA LYS A 75 -7.16 -27.34 -10.54
C LYS A 75 -7.93 -26.26 -11.30
N LYS A 76 -8.76 -26.69 -12.23
CA LYS A 76 -9.59 -25.76 -13.00
C LYS A 76 -10.71 -25.21 -12.13
N LEU A 77 -10.99 -23.94 -12.28
CA LEU A 77 -12.04 -23.26 -11.52
C LEU A 77 -13.42 -23.85 -11.79
N GLU A 78 -13.66 -24.29 -13.02
CA GLU A 78 -14.93 -24.94 -13.41
C GLU A 78 -15.20 -26.21 -12.61
N ASP A 79 -14.15 -26.99 -12.37
CA ASP A 79 -14.26 -28.23 -11.58
C ASP A 79 -14.71 -27.94 -10.17
N GLU A 80 -14.27 -26.83 -9.60
CA GLU A 80 -14.70 -26.36 -8.28
C GLU A 80 -16.16 -25.95 -8.27
N ALA A 81 -16.58 -25.22 -9.31
CA ALA A 81 -17.97 -24.77 -9.44
C ALA A 81 -18.92 -25.97 -9.59
N ASP A 82 -18.54 -26.97 -10.36
CA ASP A 82 -19.33 -28.19 -10.55
C ASP A 82 -19.49 -28.98 -9.26
N LYS A 83 -18.47 -29.00 -8.43
CA LYS A 83 -18.52 -29.71 -7.14
C LYS A 83 -19.46 -29.07 -6.13
N LYS A 84 -19.77 -27.80 -6.29
CA LYS A 84 -20.68 -27.07 -5.39
C LYS A 84 -22.15 -27.35 -5.71
N ASN A 85 -22.43 -27.84 -6.85
CA ASN A 85 -23.77 -28.19 -7.29
C ASN A 85 -24.05 -29.65 -6.95
#